data_1e4487838c168639d666203e29bbab7e
#
_entry.id   1e4487838c168639d666203e29bbab7e
#
_cell.length_a   1.000
_cell.length_b   1.000
_cell.length_c   1.000
_cell.angle_alpha   90.00
_cell.angle_beta   90.00
_cell.angle_gamma   90.00
#
_symmetry.space_group_name_H-M   'P 1'
#
loop_
_entity.id
_entity.type
_entity.pdbx_description
1 polymer ?
#
loop_
_entity_poly.entity_id
_entity_poly.type
_entity_poly.pdbx_seq_one_letter_code
_entity_poly.pdbx_strand_id
1 'polypeptide(L)'
;LDGFYDPLPATLPGIASPGIAVPSRLYYTKTAEKPLAGVRTGIKDIFDVAGVRTSNGNRAFYALYPPKTQNALVVQRLIDAGAVLVGKIKTSQFANGEQATEDWVDYHAPFNPRGDGYQDPSSSSSGSGAASGSYPWLDLTLGSDTGGSVRGPAQVQGLFGNRPTHGLVPLTGVMPLAPQMDTPGFL
;
A
#
# COMPACT_ATOMS: atom_id res chain seq x y z
N LEU A 1 1.57 20.65 11.14
CA LEU A 1 0.42 20.03 11.81
C LEU A 1 0.85 18.64 12.26
N ASP A 2 0.94 18.43 13.55
CA ASP A 2 1.27 17.12 14.10
C ASP A 2 0.25 16.06 13.64
N GLY A 3 0.71 14.95 13.11
CA GLY A 3 -0.15 13.85 12.67
C GLY A 3 -0.53 13.83 11.18
N PHE A 4 -0.02 14.75 10.38
CA PHE A 4 -0.20 14.74 8.92
C PHE A 4 1.09 14.35 8.22
N TYR A 5 0.96 13.57 7.15
CA TYR A 5 2.07 13.24 6.26
C TYR A 5 2.14 14.24 5.11
N ASP A 6 3.34 14.68 4.79
CA ASP A 6 3.64 15.49 3.61
C ASP A 6 4.29 14.62 2.54
N PRO A 7 3.75 14.59 1.30
CA PRO A 7 4.38 13.87 0.21
C PRO A 7 5.73 14.50 -0.15
N LEU A 8 6.78 13.69 -0.16
CA LEU A 8 8.08 14.11 -0.68
C LEU A 8 8.11 13.98 -2.20
N PRO A 9 8.79 14.89 -2.93
CA PRO A 9 8.97 14.75 -4.37
C PRO A 9 9.78 13.49 -4.66
N ALA A 10 9.29 12.65 -5.58
CA ALA A 10 9.99 11.45 -6.00
C ALA A 10 11.24 11.77 -6.85
N THR A 11 11.26 12.93 -7.50
CA THR A 11 12.40 13.40 -8.31
C THR A 11 13.17 14.47 -7.56
N LEU A 12 14.47 14.26 -7.42
CA LEU A 12 15.38 15.24 -6.82
C LEU A 12 16.23 15.89 -7.92
N PRO A 13 16.64 17.16 -7.74
CA PRO A 13 17.53 17.84 -8.69
C PRO A 13 18.81 17.01 -8.90
N GLY A 14 19.15 16.76 -10.16
CA GLY A 14 20.36 16.01 -10.54
C GLY A 14 20.24 14.49 -10.50
N ILE A 15 19.08 13.95 -10.15
CA ILE A 15 18.81 12.51 -10.17
C ILE A 15 17.88 12.18 -11.33
N ALA A 16 18.30 11.31 -12.23
CA ALA A 16 17.55 10.94 -13.42
C ALA A 16 16.37 9.98 -13.14
N SER A 17 16.40 9.27 -12.03
CA SER A 17 15.37 8.29 -11.67
C SER A 17 14.58 8.74 -10.44
N PRO A 18 13.27 8.42 -10.37
CA PRO A 18 12.50 8.62 -9.15
C PRO A 18 13.11 7.85 -7.98
N GLY A 19 13.11 8.46 -6.80
CA GLY A 19 13.62 7.88 -5.57
C GLY A 19 12.52 7.69 -4.52
N ILE A 20 12.81 6.86 -3.54
CA ILE A 20 11.96 6.66 -2.36
C ILE A 20 12.77 7.07 -1.14
N ALA A 21 12.20 7.94 -0.31
CA ALA A 21 12.81 8.27 0.98
C ALA A 21 12.64 7.09 1.94
N VAL A 22 13.77 6.48 2.32
CA VAL A 22 13.77 5.33 3.24
C VAL A 22 14.26 5.80 4.61
N PRO A 23 13.38 5.83 5.65
CA PRO A 23 13.78 6.27 6.98
C PRO A 23 14.80 5.32 7.60
N SER A 24 15.78 5.87 8.34
CA SER A 24 16.76 5.07 9.08
C SER A 24 16.08 4.33 10.23
N ARG A 25 16.51 3.08 10.49
CA ARG A 25 16.06 2.33 11.68
C ARG A 25 16.83 2.68 12.97
N LEU A 26 17.88 3.46 12.86
CA LEU A 26 18.73 3.81 14.02
C LEU A 26 18.02 4.66 15.09
N TYR A 27 16.93 5.31 14.72
CA TYR A 27 16.19 6.21 15.60
C TYR A 27 14.97 5.56 16.27
N TYR A 28 14.79 4.25 16.11
CA TYR A 28 13.61 3.54 16.61
C TYR A 28 14.02 2.44 17.59
N THR A 29 13.35 2.43 18.74
CA THR A 29 13.49 1.36 19.74
C THR A 29 12.12 0.73 19.95
N LYS A 30 12.04 -0.59 19.82
CA LYS A 30 10.81 -1.33 20.11
C LYS A 30 10.51 -1.33 21.60
N THR A 31 9.26 -1.06 21.96
CA THR A 31 8.74 -1.16 23.33
C THR A 31 7.45 -1.98 23.32
N ALA A 32 6.91 -2.26 24.49
CA ALA A 32 5.62 -2.94 24.61
C ALA A 32 4.47 -2.10 23.99
N GLU A 33 4.54 -0.78 24.12
CA GLU A 33 3.57 0.18 23.59
C GLU A 33 3.77 0.42 22.08
N LYS A 34 5.00 0.27 21.58
CA LYS A 34 5.37 0.46 20.18
C LYS A 34 6.11 -0.76 19.63
N PRO A 35 5.43 -1.90 19.50
CA PRO A 35 6.04 -3.16 19.05
C PRO A 35 6.50 -3.11 17.59
N LEU A 36 5.95 -2.20 16.77
CA LEU A 36 6.30 -1.99 15.37
C LEU A 36 7.23 -0.79 15.16
N ALA A 37 7.90 -0.29 16.21
CA ALA A 37 8.80 0.85 16.09
C ALA A 37 9.85 0.61 15.00
N GLY A 38 9.88 1.50 14.00
CA GLY A 38 10.79 1.45 12.86
C GLY A 38 10.44 0.43 11.77
N VAL A 39 9.33 -0.29 11.88
CA VAL A 39 8.80 -1.15 10.80
C VAL A 39 8.35 -0.27 9.64
N ARG A 40 8.97 -0.44 8.48
CA ARG A 40 8.71 0.33 7.27
C ARG A 40 7.55 -0.30 6.52
N THR A 41 6.48 0.47 6.37
CA THR A 41 5.22 -0.03 5.85
C THR A 41 4.78 0.74 4.63
N GLY A 42 4.45 0.03 3.56
CA GLY A 42 3.80 0.57 2.38
C GLY A 42 2.28 0.39 2.47
N ILE A 43 1.52 1.38 1.98
CA ILE A 43 0.07 1.42 2.14
C ILE A 43 -0.61 1.40 0.77
N LYS A 44 -1.39 0.37 0.47
CA LYS A 44 -2.20 0.30 -0.76
C LYS A 44 -3.07 1.55 -0.91
N ASP A 45 -3.12 2.11 -2.10
CA ASP A 45 -3.71 3.43 -2.35
C ASP A 45 -5.24 3.45 -2.43
N ILE A 46 -5.87 2.66 -1.57
CA ILE A 46 -7.30 2.72 -1.22
C ILE A 46 -7.51 2.99 0.26
N PHE A 47 -6.43 3.00 1.07
CA PHE A 47 -6.47 3.34 2.48
C PHE A 47 -6.13 4.82 2.65
N ASP A 48 -6.95 5.53 3.37
CA ASP A 48 -6.73 6.95 3.63
C ASP A 48 -5.54 7.15 4.58
N VAL A 49 -4.71 8.15 4.25
CA VAL A 49 -3.60 8.63 5.07
C VAL A 49 -3.76 10.14 5.21
N ALA A 50 -3.78 10.63 6.44
CA ALA A 50 -3.94 12.06 6.72
C ALA A 50 -2.81 12.88 6.10
N GLY A 51 -3.14 13.97 5.43
CA GLY A 51 -2.23 14.85 4.68
C GLY A 51 -1.98 14.40 3.24
N VAL A 52 -2.37 13.19 2.86
CA VAL A 52 -2.11 12.61 1.53
C VAL A 52 -3.41 12.35 0.78
N ARG A 53 -3.38 12.55 -0.54
CA ARG A 53 -4.50 12.15 -1.41
C ARG A 53 -4.54 10.65 -1.59
N THR A 54 -5.75 10.10 -1.69
CA THR A 54 -5.99 8.71 -2.09
C THR A 54 -6.44 8.71 -3.55
N SER A 55 -5.76 7.95 -4.42
CA SER A 55 -6.13 7.90 -5.84
C SER A 55 -7.13 6.81 -6.19
N ASN A 56 -7.19 5.75 -5.40
CA ASN A 56 -7.90 4.52 -5.75
C ASN A 56 -7.51 3.97 -7.13
N GLY A 57 -6.26 4.20 -7.57
CA GLY A 57 -5.80 3.81 -8.89
C GLY A 57 -6.39 4.62 -10.06
N ASN A 58 -6.96 5.80 -9.79
CA ASN A 58 -7.64 6.62 -10.79
C ASN A 58 -7.18 8.09 -10.72
N ARG A 59 -6.72 8.66 -11.85
CA ARG A 59 -6.17 10.02 -11.92
C ARG A 59 -7.24 11.09 -11.74
N ALA A 60 -8.43 10.87 -12.28
CA ALA A 60 -9.52 11.83 -12.13
C ALA A 60 -9.98 11.89 -10.67
N PHE A 61 -10.07 10.75 -9.99
CA PHE A 61 -10.35 10.70 -8.56
C PHE A 61 -9.29 11.44 -7.75
N TYR A 62 -8.00 11.21 -8.05
CA TYR A 62 -6.89 11.91 -7.39
C TYR A 62 -6.96 13.44 -7.57
N ALA A 63 -7.32 13.91 -8.77
CA ALA A 63 -7.42 15.34 -9.05
C ALA A 63 -8.64 15.99 -8.36
N LEU A 64 -9.75 15.23 -8.30
CA LEU A 64 -11.04 15.75 -7.82
C LEU A 64 -11.08 15.92 -6.29
N TYR A 65 -10.48 14.98 -5.55
CA TYR A 65 -10.60 14.95 -4.09
C TYR A 65 -9.36 15.52 -3.40
N PRO A 66 -9.55 16.31 -2.30
CA PRO A 66 -8.43 16.87 -1.55
C PRO A 66 -7.66 15.81 -0.76
N PRO A 67 -6.49 16.16 -0.19
CA PRO A 67 -5.82 15.32 0.81
C PRO A 67 -6.78 14.95 1.93
N LYS A 68 -6.61 13.74 2.46
CA LYS A 68 -7.45 13.23 3.54
C LYS A 68 -7.10 13.90 4.86
N THR A 69 -8.10 14.12 5.70
CA THR A 69 -7.93 14.74 7.03
C THR A 69 -7.77 13.71 8.15
N GLN A 70 -8.03 12.45 7.87
CA GLN A 70 -7.93 11.35 8.83
C GLN A 70 -7.27 10.14 8.19
N ASN A 71 -6.61 9.35 9.02
CA ASN A 71 -6.11 8.03 8.63
C ASN A 71 -7.25 7.01 8.60
N ALA A 72 -7.16 6.05 7.70
CA ALA A 72 -7.91 4.81 7.86
C ALA A 72 -7.57 4.19 9.23
N LEU A 73 -8.56 3.61 9.92
CA LEU A 73 -8.36 3.13 11.29
C LEU A 73 -7.25 2.08 11.41
N VAL A 74 -7.12 1.19 10.42
CA VAL A 74 -6.02 0.22 10.39
C VAL A 74 -4.66 0.90 10.22
N VAL A 75 -4.58 1.96 9.42
CA VAL A 75 -3.37 2.78 9.24
C VAL A 75 -3.01 3.48 10.54
N GLN A 76 -3.99 4.08 11.21
CA GLN A 76 -3.76 4.72 12.52
C GLN A 76 -3.21 3.73 13.54
N ARG A 77 -3.76 2.51 13.61
CA ARG A 77 -3.25 1.47 14.51
C ARG A 77 -1.80 1.06 14.22
N LEU A 78 -1.40 1.02 12.95
CA LEU A 78 -0.01 0.77 12.57
C LEU A 78 0.91 1.89 13.05
N ILE A 79 0.49 3.16 12.87
CA ILE A 79 1.23 4.34 13.33
C ILE A 79 1.34 4.33 14.86
N ASP A 80 0.26 4.08 15.56
CA ASP A 80 0.22 4.04 17.03
C ASP A 80 1.14 2.93 17.58
N ALA A 81 1.24 1.80 16.87
CA ALA A 81 2.16 0.72 17.18
C ALA A 81 3.63 1.04 16.81
N GLY A 82 3.90 2.19 16.20
CA GLY A 82 5.24 2.68 15.88
C GLY A 82 5.73 2.39 14.47
N ALA A 83 4.88 1.87 13.58
CA ALA A 83 5.24 1.67 12.17
C ALA A 83 5.49 3.00 11.47
N VAL A 84 6.40 3.00 10.51
CA VAL A 84 6.74 4.16 9.68
C VAL A 84 6.17 3.97 8.29
N LEU A 85 5.26 4.85 7.88
CA LEU A 85 4.70 4.83 6.54
C LEU A 85 5.72 5.36 5.55
N VAL A 86 6.07 4.55 4.56
CA VAL A 86 7.05 4.93 3.53
C VAL A 86 6.36 5.56 2.33
N GLY A 87 5.15 5.12 2.00
CA GLY A 87 4.40 5.69 0.89
C GLY A 87 3.13 4.93 0.55
N LYS A 88 2.36 5.55 -0.35
CA LYS A 88 1.19 4.93 -0.97
C LYS A 88 1.65 4.05 -2.13
N ILE A 89 1.03 2.90 -2.28
CA ILE A 89 1.44 1.86 -3.24
C ILE A 89 0.31 1.61 -4.23
N LYS A 90 0.67 1.35 -5.48
CA LYS A 90 -0.27 1.13 -6.58
C LYS A 90 -1.30 0.04 -6.29
N THR A 91 -2.52 0.34 -6.63
CA THR A 91 -3.65 -0.59 -6.69
C THR A 91 -4.21 -0.58 -8.10
N SER A 92 -4.84 -1.66 -8.54
CA SER A 92 -5.72 -1.61 -9.69
C SER A 92 -6.87 -0.64 -9.42
N GLN A 93 -7.50 -0.11 -10.48
CA GLN A 93 -8.50 0.93 -10.37
C GLN A 93 -9.68 0.47 -9.51
N PHE A 94 -9.97 1.23 -8.46
CA PHE A 94 -10.99 0.94 -7.44
C PHE A 94 -10.95 -0.49 -6.88
N ALA A 95 -9.74 -1.04 -6.74
CA ALA A 95 -9.48 -2.38 -6.23
C ALA A 95 -10.15 -3.52 -7.04
N ASN A 96 -10.50 -3.29 -8.30
CA ASN A 96 -11.02 -4.32 -9.18
C ASN A 96 -9.96 -5.39 -9.49
N GLY A 97 -10.42 -6.58 -9.86
CA GLY A 97 -9.54 -7.69 -10.28
C GLY A 97 -9.05 -7.51 -11.71
N GLU A 98 -8.26 -6.47 -11.95
CA GLU A 98 -7.77 -6.11 -13.29
C GLU A 98 -6.53 -6.89 -13.66
N GLN A 99 -6.44 -7.30 -14.93
CA GLN A 99 -5.23 -7.86 -15.51
C GLN A 99 -4.25 -6.73 -15.84
N ALA A 100 -3.00 -6.89 -15.44
CA ALA A 100 -2.01 -5.83 -15.50
C ALA A 100 -1.72 -5.31 -16.91
N THR A 101 -1.85 -6.15 -17.93
CA THR A 101 -1.52 -5.82 -19.31
C THR A 101 -2.73 -5.38 -20.15
N GLU A 102 -3.94 -5.58 -19.66
CA GLU A 102 -5.17 -5.38 -20.42
C GLU A 102 -6.05 -4.26 -19.88
N ASP A 103 -6.15 -4.17 -18.54
CA ASP A 103 -7.18 -3.36 -17.88
C ASP A 103 -6.67 -2.03 -17.30
N TRP A 104 -5.35 -1.90 -17.11
CA TRP A 104 -4.78 -0.70 -16.53
C TRP A 104 -4.72 0.43 -17.56
N VAL A 105 -5.59 1.43 -17.39
CA VAL A 105 -5.73 2.54 -18.34
C VAL A 105 -5.15 3.86 -17.85
N ASP A 106 -5.25 4.17 -16.55
CA ASP A 106 -4.79 5.44 -15.98
C ASP A 106 -3.33 5.40 -15.53
N TYR A 107 -2.97 4.34 -14.82
CA TYR A 107 -1.61 4.10 -14.33
C TYR A 107 -1.08 2.80 -14.92
N HIS A 108 0.22 2.74 -15.11
CA HIS A 108 0.86 1.47 -15.46
C HIS A 108 0.83 0.52 -14.27
N ALA A 109 0.56 -0.75 -14.52
CA ALA A 109 0.73 -1.81 -13.55
C ALA A 109 2.18 -1.82 -13.01
N PRO A 110 2.40 -2.19 -11.75
CA PRO A 110 3.75 -2.40 -11.27
C PRO A 110 4.36 -3.63 -11.95
N PHE A 111 5.68 -3.59 -12.13
CA PHE A 111 6.44 -4.71 -12.66
C PHE A 111 6.51 -5.85 -11.62
N ASN A 112 6.33 -7.10 -12.06
CA ASN A 112 6.61 -8.26 -11.21
C ASN A 112 8.11 -8.53 -11.21
N PRO A 113 8.82 -8.42 -10.07
CA PRO A 113 10.28 -8.64 -10.00
C PRO A 113 10.67 -10.12 -10.03
N ARG A 114 9.70 -11.04 -10.03
CA ARG A 114 9.96 -12.48 -10.02
C ARG A 114 9.89 -13.09 -11.40
N GLY A 115 10.45 -14.27 -11.53
CA GLY A 115 10.48 -15.02 -12.78
C GLY A 115 11.31 -14.32 -13.86
N ASP A 116 10.83 -14.40 -15.09
CA ASP A 116 11.47 -13.86 -16.30
C ASP A 116 11.08 -12.40 -16.62
N GLY A 117 10.29 -11.77 -15.77
CA GLY A 117 9.81 -10.41 -15.96
C GLY A 117 8.52 -10.28 -16.79
N TYR A 118 7.99 -11.36 -17.30
CA TYR A 118 6.72 -11.38 -18.04
C TYR A 118 5.52 -11.76 -17.19
N GLN A 119 5.74 -12.23 -15.99
CA GLN A 119 4.66 -12.63 -15.10
C GLN A 119 3.85 -11.40 -14.65
N ASP A 120 2.53 -11.54 -14.70
CA ASP A 120 1.58 -10.58 -14.16
C ASP A 120 1.80 -10.38 -12.65
N PRO A 121 1.76 -9.16 -12.12
CA PRO A 121 1.86 -8.89 -10.69
C PRO A 121 0.61 -9.29 -9.90
N SER A 122 -0.44 -9.79 -10.59
CA SER A 122 -1.78 -10.02 -10.03
C SER A 122 -2.41 -8.73 -9.49
N SER A 123 -3.64 -8.83 -9.02
CA SER A 123 -4.43 -7.68 -8.55
C SER A 123 -5.25 -8.06 -7.32
N SER A 124 -5.79 -7.08 -6.63
CA SER A 124 -5.72 -5.63 -6.81
C SER A 124 -4.62 -4.98 -5.96
N SER A 125 -4.01 -5.69 -4.99
CA SER A 125 -2.85 -5.20 -4.21
C SER A 125 -1.53 -5.40 -5.00
N SER A 126 -1.56 -5.07 -6.28
CA SER A 126 -0.45 -5.29 -7.23
C SER A 126 0.84 -4.63 -6.78
N GLY A 127 0.76 -3.35 -6.39
CA GLY A 127 1.91 -2.61 -5.87
C GLY A 127 2.38 -3.12 -4.52
N SER A 128 1.49 -3.62 -3.66
CA SER A 128 1.87 -4.20 -2.36
C SER A 128 2.74 -5.44 -2.58
N GLY A 129 2.33 -6.36 -3.44
CA GLY A 129 3.13 -7.53 -3.80
C GLY A 129 4.45 -7.16 -4.47
N ALA A 130 4.40 -6.32 -5.52
CA ALA A 130 5.59 -5.91 -6.26
C ALA A 130 6.62 -5.17 -5.37
N ALA A 131 6.17 -4.29 -4.49
CA ALA A 131 7.06 -3.56 -3.58
C ALA A 131 7.71 -4.48 -2.55
N SER A 132 6.95 -5.38 -1.91
CA SER A 132 7.50 -6.36 -0.97
C SER A 132 8.46 -7.34 -1.67
N GLY A 133 8.19 -7.68 -2.93
CA GLY A 133 9.06 -8.52 -3.74
C GLY A 133 10.34 -7.85 -4.22
N SER A 134 10.32 -6.50 -4.40
CA SER A 134 11.42 -5.73 -4.98
C SER A 134 12.33 -5.10 -3.94
N TYR A 135 11.79 -4.67 -2.80
CA TYR A 135 12.51 -3.83 -1.85
C TYR A 135 12.84 -4.56 -0.55
N PRO A 136 14.08 -5.11 -0.41
CA PRO A 136 14.49 -5.84 0.81
C PRO A 136 14.46 -4.98 2.09
N TRP A 137 14.42 -3.65 1.94
CA TRP A 137 14.33 -2.71 3.04
C TRP A 137 12.89 -2.44 3.51
N LEU A 138 11.87 -2.84 2.74
CA LEU A 138 10.45 -2.70 3.09
C LEU A 138 10.02 -3.92 3.91
N ASP A 139 9.51 -3.69 5.10
CA ASP A 139 9.24 -4.77 6.05
C ASP A 139 7.83 -5.35 5.89
N LEU A 140 6.88 -4.52 5.47
CA LEU A 140 5.46 -4.88 5.42
C LEU A 140 4.73 -4.04 4.38
N THR A 141 3.74 -4.61 3.73
CA THR A 141 2.77 -3.83 2.97
C THR A 141 1.34 -4.15 3.39
N LEU A 142 0.53 -3.10 3.48
CA LEU A 142 -0.91 -3.21 3.72
C LEU A 142 -1.62 -3.30 2.37
N GLY A 143 -2.40 -4.36 2.19
CA GLY A 143 -3.28 -4.58 1.06
C GLY A 143 -4.73 -4.77 1.48
N SER A 144 -5.61 -5.03 0.52
CA SER A 144 -6.99 -5.42 0.75
C SER A 144 -7.34 -6.65 -0.06
N ASP A 145 -8.18 -7.50 0.46
CA ASP A 145 -8.60 -8.75 -0.17
C ASP A 145 -10.12 -8.89 -0.08
N THR A 146 -10.77 -8.82 -1.22
CA THR A 146 -12.21 -9.09 -1.39
C THR A 146 -12.41 -10.48 -1.95
N GLY A 147 -11.75 -10.80 -3.06
CA GLY A 147 -11.84 -12.10 -3.72
C GLY A 147 -10.48 -12.78 -3.97
N GLY A 148 -9.39 -12.30 -3.32
CA GLY A 148 -8.02 -12.80 -3.54
C GLY A 148 -6.97 -11.70 -3.64
N SER A 149 -7.38 -10.43 -3.48
CA SER A 149 -6.53 -9.27 -3.81
C SER A 149 -5.32 -9.01 -2.90
N VAL A 150 -5.09 -9.81 -1.86
CA VAL A 150 -3.82 -9.92 -1.12
C VAL A 150 -3.13 -11.23 -1.48
N ARG A 151 -3.88 -12.33 -1.45
CA ARG A 151 -3.35 -13.68 -1.65
C ARG A 151 -2.79 -13.89 -3.06
N GLY A 152 -3.48 -13.41 -4.09
CA GLY A 152 -3.02 -13.48 -5.49
C GLY A 152 -1.69 -12.75 -5.70
N PRO A 153 -1.61 -11.42 -5.43
CA PRO A 153 -0.34 -10.69 -5.51
C PRO A 153 0.79 -11.29 -4.67
N ALA A 154 0.50 -11.80 -3.47
CA ALA A 154 1.51 -12.49 -2.67
C ALA A 154 2.01 -13.78 -3.35
N GLN A 155 1.09 -14.59 -3.87
CA GLN A 155 1.42 -15.87 -4.52
C GLN A 155 2.37 -15.68 -5.70
N VAL A 156 2.06 -14.76 -6.63
CA VAL A 156 2.88 -14.54 -7.83
C VAL A 156 4.22 -13.85 -7.54
N GLN A 157 4.40 -13.32 -6.33
CA GLN A 157 5.64 -12.72 -5.87
C GLN A 157 6.45 -13.64 -4.96
N GLY A 158 5.94 -14.84 -4.65
CA GLY A 158 6.57 -15.77 -3.71
C GLY A 158 6.62 -15.25 -2.28
N LEU A 159 5.57 -14.53 -1.87
CA LEU A 159 5.45 -13.90 -0.56
C LEU A 159 4.36 -14.59 0.28
N PHE A 160 4.43 -14.37 1.59
CA PHE A 160 3.31 -14.66 2.47
C PHE A 160 2.25 -13.57 2.34
N GLY A 161 1.00 -13.95 2.08
CA GLY A 161 -0.14 -13.05 2.04
C GLY A 161 -1.20 -13.51 3.04
N ASN A 162 -1.53 -12.65 3.99
CA ASN A 162 -2.53 -12.96 5.01
C ASN A 162 -3.84 -12.20 4.76
N ARG A 163 -4.91 -12.94 4.50
CA ARG A 163 -6.29 -12.46 4.58
C ARG A 163 -6.87 -12.87 5.94
N PRO A 164 -6.99 -11.97 6.92
CA PRO A 164 -7.60 -12.29 8.20
C PRO A 164 -9.10 -12.56 8.07
N THR A 165 -9.71 -13.02 9.14
CA THR A 165 -11.16 -13.20 9.24
C THR A 165 -11.87 -11.88 8.90
N HIS A 166 -12.91 -11.95 8.09
CA HIS A 166 -13.74 -10.80 7.76
C HIS A 166 -14.29 -10.13 9.04
N GLY A 167 -14.21 -8.80 9.09
CA GLY A 167 -14.63 -8.02 10.25
C GLY A 167 -13.61 -7.93 11.41
N LEU A 168 -12.51 -8.70 11.38
CA LEU A 168 -11.46 -8.62 12.40
C LEU A 168 -10.67 -7.31 12.32
N VAL A 169 -10.38 -6.84 11.11
CA VAL A 169 -9.67 -5.60 10.84
C VAL A 169 -10.68 -4.56 10.31
N PRO A 170 -10.75 -3.36 10.91
CA PRO A 170 -11.74 -2.37 10.53
C PRO A 170 -11.50 -1.80 9.13
N LEU A 171 -12.59 -1.48 8.43
CA LEU A 171 -12.61 -0.89 7.10
C LEU A 171 -12.85 0.64 7.09
N THR A 172 -12.92 1.28 8.24
CA THR A 172 -13.11 2.74 8.33
C THR A 172 -11.96 3.47 7.64
N GLY A 173 -12.30 4.36 6.68
CA GLY A 173 -11.32 5.09 5.89
C GLY A 173 -10.69 4.27 4.76
N VAL A 174 -11.30 3.16 4.40
CA VAL A 174 -10.90 2.32 3.26
C VAL A 174 -11.95 2.43 2.17
N MET A 175 -11.54 2.60 0.91
CA MET A 175 -12.47 2.58 -0.22
C MET A 175 -13.11 1.19 -0.34
N PRO A 176 -14.45 1.10 -0.27
CA PRO A 176 -15.14 -0.18 -0.36
C PRO A 176 -15.23 -0.69 -1.80
N LEU A 177 -15.05 -1.99 -1.98
CA LEU A 177 -15.36 -2.70 -3.23
C LEU A 177 -16.61 -3.57 -3.04
N ALA A 178 -16.59 -4.46 -2.06
CA ALA A 178 -17.74 -5.28 -1.64
C ALA A 178 -17.65 -5.43 -0.11
N PRO A 179 -18.34 -4.57 0.65
CA PRO A 179 -18.18 -4.51 2.12
C PRO A 179 -18.40 -5.83 2.84
N GLN A 180 -19.23 -6.71 2.27
CA GLN A 180 -19.51 -8.05 2.83
C GLN A 180 -18.33 -9.02 2.71
N MET A 181 -17.32 -8.67 1.88
CA MET A 181 -16.17 -9.53 1.61
C MET A 181 -14.83 -8.82 1.83
N ASP A 182 -14.84 -7.49 1.85
CA ASP A 182 -13.62 -6.70 1.99
C ASP A 182 -12.91 -6.97 3.30
N THR A 183 -11.60 -7.16 3.23
CA THR A 183 -10.76 -7.41 4.41
C THR A 183 -9.39 -6.78 4.17
N PRO A 184 -8.90 -5.90 5.07
CA PRO A 184 -7.50 -5.49 5.04
C PRO A 184 -6.60 -6.70 5.33
N GLY A 185 -5.47 -6.77 4.63
CA GLY A 185 -4.52 -7.86 4.80
C GLY A 185 -3.09 -7.39 4.56
N PHE A 186 -2.12 -8.28 4.81
CA PHE A 186 -0.71 -7.95 4.78
C PHE A 186 0.08 -8.89 3.87
N LEU A 187 1.13 -8.33 3.26
CA LEU A 187 2.14 -9.03 2.47
C LEU A 187 3.53 -8.73 3.01
#